data_c02206722c2b18e5009e3a8ecf177859
#
_entry.id   c02206722c2b18e5009e3a8ecf177859
#
_cell.length_a   1.000
_cell.length_b   1.000
_cell.length_c   1.000
_cell.angle_alpha   90.00
_cell.angle_beta   90.00
_cell.angle_gamma   90.00
#
_symmetry.space_group_name_H-M   'P 1'
#
loop_
_entity.id
_entity.type
_entity.pdbx_description
1 polymer ?
#
loop_
_entity_poly.entity_id
_entity_poly.type
_entity_poly.pdbx_seq_one_letter_code
_entity_poly.pdbx_strand_id
1 'polypeptide(L)'
;MSKKKSAAVETPAEPQAEAPTPRLLEYYVNTVRPKLMKEFSFGNVHQVPQLAKIVLNVGLGDAPKNPKVLDSVVQELTMIAGQRPVVTKAKKAISNFSLRAGMPIGTAVTLRGARMWEFLDRFVSVAVPRIRDFRGFPTKSFDGTGNYTVGIKEQMAFPEVDYDKVERIHGMDITFVTTAERDDVGQALLRELGMPFRGQTPVRIGEGAA
;
A
#
# COMPACT_ATOMS: atom_id res chain seq x y z
N MET A 1 -16.94 36.26 42.23
CA MET A 1 -16.37 35.78 40.95
C MET A 1 -16.08 34.31 41.08
N SER A 2 -16.98 33.47 40.61
CA SER A 2 -16.96 32.01 40.82
C SER A 2 -16.54 31.31 39.51
N LYS A 3 -15.35 30.68 39.52
CA LYS A 3 -14.85 29.87 38.39
C LYS A 3 -15.56 28.52 38.36
N LYS A 4 -16.48 28.32 37.42
CA LYS A 4 -17.03 26.98 37.09
C LYS A 4 -15.93 26.16 36.40
N LYS A 5 -15.41 25.12 37.09
CA LYS A 5 -14.67 24.02 36.50
C LYS A 5 -15.63 23.17 35.69
N SER A 6 -15.44 23.11 34.36
CA SER A 6 -16.08 22.13 33.51
C SER A 6 -15.42 20.76 33.73
N ALA A 7 -16.18 19.83 34.31
CA ALA A 7 -15.77 18.44 34.40
C ALA A 7 -15.84 17.82 33.01
N ALA A 8 -14.71 17.39 32.46
CA ALA A 8 -14.66 16.53 31.30
C ALA A 8 -15.22 15.15 31.69
N VAL A 9 -16.30 14.75 31.05
CA VAL A 9 -16.86 13.40 31.17
C VAL A 9 -15.92 12.48 30.37
N GLU A 10 -15.07 11.74 31.06
CA GLU A 10 -14.33 10.61 30.49
C GLU A 10 -15.33 9.51 30.18
N THR A 11 -15.67 9.35 28.90
CA THR A 11 -16.38 8.17 28.41
C THR A 11 -15.42 6.97 28.53
N PRO A 12 -15.80 5.87 29.21
CA PRO A 12 -14.97 4.67 29.26
C PRO A 12 -14.79 4.16 27.82
N ALA A 13 -13.54 4.02 27.35
CA ALA A 13 -13.25 3.36 26.10
C ALA A 13 -13.70 1.90 26.22
N GLU A 14 -14.71 1.52 25.45
CA GLU A 14 -15.10 0.12 25.28
C GLU A 14 -13.86 -0.68 24.85
N PRO A 15 -13.64 -1.90 25.38
CA PRO A 15 -12.55 -2.75 24.95
C PRO A 15 -12.74 -3.05 23.46
N GLN A 16 -11.90 -2.44 22.63
CA GLN A 16 -11.86 -2.74 21.20
C GLN A 16 -11.53 -4.22 21.08
N ALA A 17 -12.46 -5.02 20.56
CA ALA A 17 -12.22 -6.41 20.21
C ALA A 17 -10.92 -6.50 19.41
N GLU A 18 -9.98 -7.33 19.83
CA GLU A 18 -8.72 -7.53 19.13
C GLU A 18 -9.05 -7.89 17.67
N ALA A 19 -8.61 -7.05 16.74
CA ALA A 19 -8.84 -7.30 15.34
C ALA A 19 -8.20 -8.65 14.95
N PRO A 20 -8.92 -9.53 14.21
CA PRO A 20 -8.37 -10.83 13.84
C PRO A 20 -7.05 -10.65 13.09
N THR A 21 -6.12 -11.56 13.35
CA THR A 21 -4.81 -11.54 12.67
C THR A 21 -5.00 -11.65 11.15
N PRO A 22 -4.36 -10.80 10.33
CA PRO A 22 -4.49 -10.87 8.88
C PRO A 22 -4.02 -12.22 8.33
N ARG A 23 -4.83 -12.85 7.49
CA ARG A 23 -4.55 -14.16 6.87
C ARG A 23 -3.16 -14.24 6.24
N LEU A 24 -2.76 -13.19 5.54
CA LEU A 24 -1.47 -13.14 4.84
C LEU A 24 -0.28 -13.04 5.81
N LEU A 25 -0.47 -12.45 6.99
CA LEU A 25 0.55 -12.43 8.04
C LEU A 25 0.78 -13.85 8.59
N GLU A 26 -0.28 -14.59 8.85
CA GLU A 26 -0.18 -15.98 9.31
C GLU A 26 0.51 -16.85 8.25
N TYR A 27 0.14 -16.68 6.99
CA TYR A 27 0.79 -17.37 5.88
C TYR A 27 2.29 -17.03 5.77
N TYR A 28 2.65 -15.76 5.94
CA TYR A 28 4.06 -15.35 5.98
C TYR A 28 4.83 -16.05 7.09
N VAL A 29 4.31 -16.05 8.31
CA VAL A 29 4.99 -16.63 9.49
C VAL A 29 5.13 -18.14 9.36
N ASN A 30 4.07 -18.83 8.92
CA ASN A 30 4.00 -20.29 8.94
C ASN A 30 4.65 -20.94 7.69
N THR A 31 4.58 -20.26 6.53
CA THR A 31 4.99 -20.86 5.25
C THR A 31 6.16 -20.13 4.61
N VAL A 32 6.03 -18.81 4.40
CA VAL A 32 6.99 -18.03 3.61
C VAL A 32 8.34 -17.91 4.33
N ARG A 33 8.30 -17.58 5.62
CA ARG A 33 9.49 -17.38 6.45
C ARG A 33 10.39 -18.61 6.55
N PRO A 34 9.88 -19.84 6.87
CA PRO A 34 10.70 -21.05 6.86
C PRO A 34 11.23 -21.41 5.47
N LYS A 35 10.45 -21.13 4.40
CA LYS A 35 10.86 -21.39 3.02
C LYS A 35 12.02 -20.51 2.61
N LEU A 36 11.94 -19.19 2.83
CA LEU A 36 13.03 -18.25 2.55
C LEU A 36 14.28 -18.52 3.37
N MET A 37 14.11 -18.94 4.63
CA MET A 37 15.22 -19.32 5.49
C MET A 37 16.04 -20.49 4.91
N LYS A 38 15.36 -21.47 4.31
CA LYS A 38 16.00 -22.60 3.62
C LYS A 38 16.60 -22.21 2.28
N GLU A 39 15.88 -21.43 1.46
CA GLU A 39 16.28 -21.04 0.10
C GLU A 39 17.58 -20.20 0.12
N PHE A 40 17.67 -19.24 1.04
CA PHE A 40 18.84 -18.35 1.16
C PHE A 40 19.81 -18.73 2.28
N SER A 41 19.59 -19.85 2.95
CA SER A 41 20.45 -20.37 4.04
C SER A 41 20.73 -19.35 5.15
N PHE A 42 19.70 -18.60 5.57
CA PHE A 42 19.84 -17.64 6.66
C PHE A 42 20.09 -18.35 8.01
N GLY A 43 21.11 -17.91 8.73
CA GLY A 43 21.47 -18.47 10.03
C GLY A 43 20.57 -18.02 11.19
N ASN A 44 19.84 -16.90 11.00
CA ASN A 44 18.96 -16.32 12.02
C ASN A 44 17.59 -15.94 11.42
N VAL A 45 16.55 -16.19 12.19
CA VAL A 45 15.17 -15.84 11.83
C VAL A 45 14.98 -14.33 11.60
N HIS A 46 15.75 -13.48 12.26
CA HIS A 46 15.70 -12.03 12.09
C HIS A 46 16.35 -11.52 10.79
N GLN A 47 17.14 -12.35 10.12
CA GLN A 47 17.73 -12.05 8.81
C GLN A 47 16.71 -12.26 7.67
N VAL A 48 15.66 -13.04 7.93
CA VAL A 48 14.64 -13.31 6.92
C VAL A 48 13.91 -12.02 6.57
N PRO A 49 13.84 -11.66 5.27
CA PRO A 49 13.19 -10.42 4.84
C PRO A 49 11.71 -10.41 5.20
N GLN A 50 11.23 -9.27 5.62
CA GLN A 50 9.82 -9.03 5.90
C GLN A 50 9.34 -7.72 5.25
N LEU A 51 8.05 -7.61 5.07
CA LEU A 51 7.43 -6.37 4.60
C LEU A 51 7.41 -5.36 5.75
N ALA A 52 8.03 -4.20 5.55
CA ALA A 52 8.14 -3.14 6.56
C ALA A 52 6.98 -2.14 6.47
N LYS A 53 6.62 -1.72 5.26
CA LYS A 53 5.53 -0.78 4.98
C LYS A 53 5.13 -0.84 3.51
N ILE A 54 3.90 -0.39 3.22
CA ILE A 54 3.44 -0.11 1.85
C ILE A 54 3.13 1.37 1.77
N VAL A 55 3.62 2.03 0.73
CA VAL A 55 3.36 3.44 0.47
C VAL A 55 2.53 3.54 -0.80
N LEU A 56 1.37 4.17 -0.69
CA LEU A 56 0.53 4.53 -1.83
C LEU A 56 0.73 6.01 -2.11
N ASN A 57 0.96 6.36 -3.37
CA ASN A 57 1.12 7.75 -3.79
C ASN A 57 0.30 8.02 -5.04
N VAL A 58 -0.43 9.12 -5.03
CA VAL A 58 -1.18 9.62 -6.19
C VAL A 58 -0.72 11.01 -6.50
N GLY A 59 -0.11 11.18 -7.68
CA GLY A 59 0.31 12.47 -8.19
C GLY A 59 -0.80 13.12 -9.02
N LEU A 60 -1.22 14.33 -8.65
CA LEU A 60 -2.30 15.07 -9.30
C LEU A 60 -1.75 16.39 -9.86
N GLY A 61 -1.28 16.38 -11.11
CA GLY A 61 -0.77 17.58 -11.78
C GLY A 61 -1.81 18.69 -11.94
N ASP A 62 -3.10 18.34 -11.95
CA ASP A 62 -4.21 19.27 -12.12
C ASP A 62 -4.82 19.75 -10.80
N ALA A 63 -4.40 19.21 -9.67
CA ALA A 63 -4.92 19.59 -8.35
C ALA A 63 -4.83 21.11 -8.06
N PRO A 64 -3.78 21.83 -8.48
CA PRO A 64 -3.71 23.28 -8.30
C PRO A 64 -4.81 24.05 -9.03
N LYS A 65 -5.35 23.50 -10.14
CA LYS A 65 -6.41 24.11 -10.94
C LYS A 65 -7.80 23.71 -10.46
N ASN A 66 -7.95 22.45 -9.99
CA ASN A 66 -9.21 21.85 -9.57
C ASN A 66 -9.09 21.20 -8.18
N PRO A 67 -9.31 21.94 -7.09
CA PRO A 67 -9.21 21.40 -5.73
C PRO A 67 -10.25 20.29 -5.45
N LYS A 68 -11.41 20.28 -6.13
CA LYS A 68 -12.43 19.24 -5.98
C LYS A 68 -11.93 17.84 -6.35
N VAL A 69 -11.12 17.74 -7.41
CA VAL A 69 -10.51 16.47 -7.82
C VAL A 69 -9.60 15.91 -6.72
N LEU A 70 -8.89 16.78 -6.00
CA LEU A 70 -8.06 16.34 -4.88
C LEU A 70 -8.89 15.75 -3.74
N ASP A 71 -10.03 16.40 -3.41
CA ASP A 71 -10.92 15.93 -2.33
C ASP A 71 -11.55 14.57 -2.69
N SER A 72 -11.95 14.38 -3.96
CA SER A 72 -12.43 13.10 -4.47
C SER A 72 -11.37 12.01 -4.32
N VAL A 73 -10.13 12.27 -4.77
CA VAL A 73 -9.02 11.31 -4.67
C VAL A 73 -8.65 11.00 -3.21
N VAL A 74 -8.74 11.98 -2.31
CA VAL A 74 -8.54 11.75 -0.86
C VAL A 74 -9.60 10.78 -0.31
N GLN A 75 -10.86 10.91 -0.74
CA GLN A 75 -11.93 9.99 -0.34
C GLN A 75 -11.71 8.59 -0.90
N GLU A 76 -11.43 8.47 -2.21
CA GLU A 76 -11.14 7.19 -2.87
C GLU A 76 -9.96 6.47 -2.21
N LEU A 77 -8.85 7.18 -1.99
CA LEU A 77 -7.67 6.59 -1.35
C LEU A 77 -7.93 6.23 0.12
N THR A 78 -8.84 6.96 0.81
CA THR A 78 -9.28 6.60 2.17
C THR A 78 -10.04 5.29 2.17
N MET A 79 -10.91 5.05 1.20
CA MET A 79 -11.65 3.78 1.06
C MET A 79 -10.70 2.62 0.76
N ILE A 80 -9.77 2.80 -0.18
CA ILE A 80 -8.79 1.78 -0.57
C ILE A 80 -7.85 1.43 0.60
N ALA A 81 -7.31 2.45 1.28
CA ALA A 81 -6.29 2.27 2.32
C ALA A 81 -6.85 1.97 3.71
N GLY A 82 -8.14 2.25 3.95
CA GLY A 82 -8.74 2.21 5.28
C GLY A 82 -8.12 3.24 6.26
N GLN A 83 -7.42 4.24 5.72
CA GLN A 83 -6.72 5.27 6.48
C GLN A 83 -6.72 6.57 5.68
N ARG A 84 -6.94 7.71 6.37
CA ARG A 84 -6.92 9.03 5.72
C ARG A 84 -5.54 9.34 5.17
N PRO A 85 -5.41 9.67 3.87
CA PRO A 85 -4.14 10.04 3.24
C PRO A 85 -3.70 11.46 3.66
N VAL A 86 -2.41 11.72 3.51
CA VAL A 86 -1.81 13.04 3.70
C VAL A 86 -1.77 13.74 2.35
N VAL A 87 -2.24 14.98 2.30
CA VAL A 87 -2.12 15.82 1.11
C VAL A 87 -0.70 16.33 1.00
N THR A 88 -0.03 16.03 -0.11
CA THR A 88 1.33 16.48 -0.41
C THR A 88 1.31 17.86 -1.07
N LYS A 89 2.18 18.75 -0.60
CA LYS A 89 2.26 20.15 -1.06
C LYS A 89 3.59 20.40 -1.77
N ALA A 90 3.57 21.28 -2.76
CA ALA A 90 4.76 21.71 -3.47
C ALA A 90 5.75 22.39 -2.53
N LYS A 91 7.00 21.96 -2.55
CA LYS A 91 8.09 22.54 -1.75
C LYS A 91 8.65 23.84 -2.36
N LYS A 92 8.71 23.90 -3.70
CA LYS A 92 9.27 25.00 -4.48
C LYS A 92 8.27 25.51 -5.51
N ALA A 93 8.34 26.77 -5.86
CA ALA A 93 7.61 27.35 -6.97
C ALA A 93 8.30 26.99 -8.29
N ILE A 94 7.54 26.50 -9.28
CA ILE A 94 8.02 26.15 -10.63
C ILE A 94 7.07 26.78 -11.64
N SER A 95 7.52 27.80 -12.37
CA SER A 95 6.69 28.57 -13.30
C SER A 95 6.19 27.72 -14.47
N ASN A 96 7.01 26.82 -15.02
CA ASN A 96 6.64 25.95 -16.14
C ASN A 96 5.44 25.04 -15.83
N PHE A 97 5.25 24.67 -14.57
CA PHE A 97 4.10 23.87 -14.12
C PHE A 97 3.01 24.70 -13.44
N SER A 98 3.12 26.03 -13.47
CA SER A 98 2.19 26.95 -12.78
C SER A 98 2.05 26.64 -11.29
N LEU A 99 3.12 26.17 -10.65
CA LEU A 99 3.15 25.77 -9.25
C LEU A 99 3.74 26.86 -8.37
N ARG A 100 3.09 27.11 -7.23
CA ARG A 100 3.63 27.92 -6.13
C ARG A 100 3.92 27.05 -4.91
N ALA A 101 4.87 27.45 -4.08
CA ALA A 101 5.14 26.77 -2.82
C ALA A 101 3.86 26.70 -1.96
N GLY A 102 3.60 25.53 -1.37
CA GLY A 102 2.41 25.28 -0.54
C GLY A 102 1.17 24.81 -1.30
N MET A 103 1.15 24.83 -2.63
CA MET A 103 0.01 24.30 -3.41
C MET A 103 -0.08 22.77 -3.26
N PRO A 104 -1.31 22.19 -3.11
CA PRO A 104 -1.50 20.75 -3.09
C PRO A 104 -1.25 20.16 -4.48
N ILE A 105 -0.47 19.07 -4.57
CA ILE A 105 -0.08 18.43 -5.82
C ILE A 105 -0.32 16.92 -5.84
N GLY A 106 -0.76 16.34 -4.74
CA GLY A 106 -1.03 14.90 -4.67
C GLY A 106 -1.41 14.45 -3.27
N THR A 107 -1.55 13.16 -3.13
CA THR A 107 -1.88 12.50 -1.87
C THR A 107 -1.00 11.27 -1.66
N ALA A 108 -0.65 10.99 -0.41
CA ALA A 108 0.12 9.80 -0.07
C ALA A 108 -0.38 9.18 1.24
N VAL A 109 -0.28 7.86 1.34
CA VAL A 109 -0.58 7.12 2.57
C VAL A 109 0.48 6.05 2.79
N THR A 110 0.86 5.85 4.05
CA THR A 110 1.79 4.80 4.46
C THR A 110 1.05 3.81 5.33
N LEU A 111 1.00 2.55 4.90
CA LEU A 111 0.37 1.45 5.61
C LEU A 111 1.43 0.63 6.34
N ARG A 112 1.12 0.23 7.59
CA ARG A 112 1.96 -0.63 8.42
C ARG A 112 1.09 -1.61 9.22
N GLY A 113 1.72 -2.66 9.76
CA GLY A 113 1.05 -3.66 10.62
C GLY A 113 -0.11 -4.36 9.93
N ALA A 114 -1.22 -4.59 10.62
CA ALA A 114 -2.37 -5.32 10.12
C ALA A 114 -2.92 -4.73 8.81
N ARG A 115 -3.10 -3.40 8.75
CA ARG A 115 -3.62 -2.73 7.53
C ARG A 115 -2.76 -2.93 6.30
N MET A 116 -1.45 -3.04 6.48
CA MET A 116 -0.51 -3.32 5.39
C MET A 116 -0.73 -4.72 4.81
N TRP A 117 -0.89 -5.72 5.69
CA TRP A 117 -1.12 -7.10 5.28
C TRP A 117 -2.49 -7.30 4.62
N GLU A 118 -3.53 -6.68 5.16
CA GLU A 118 -4.87 -6.68 4.56
C GLU A 118 -4.91 -6.01 3.19
N PHE A 119 -4.21 -4.87 3.06
CA PHE A 119 -4.09 -4.21 1.77
C PHE A 119 -3.36 -5.08 0.75
N LEU A 120 -2.25 -5.72 1.13
CA LEU A 120 -1.52 -6.61 0.24
C LEU A 120 -2.38 -7.80 -0.21
N ASP A 121 -3.14 -8.41 0.70
CA ASP A 121 -4.04 -9.52 0.38
C ASP A 121 -5.12 -9.09 -0.64
N ARG A 122 -5.80 -7.99 -0.41
CA ARG A 122 -6.80 -7.44 -1.36
C ARG A 122 -6.16 -7.03 -2.68
N PHE A 123 -4.98 -6.45 -2.64
CA PHE A 123 -4.24 -6.06 -3.82
C PHE A 123 -3.95 -7.27 -4.72
N VAL A 124 -3.35 -8.32 -4.17
CA VAL A 124 -2.96 -9.53 -4.92
C VAL A 124 -4.18 -10.35 -5.35
N SER A 125 -5.14 -10.56 -4.44
CA SER A 125 -6.27 -11.47 -4.68
C SER A 125 -7.39 -10.86 -5.51
N VAL A 126 -7.61 -9.54 -5.40
CA VAL A 126 -8.78 -8.88 -6.00
C VAL A 126 -8.40 -7.81 -7.02
N ALA A 127 -7.51 -6.88 -6.66
CA ALA A 127 -7.20 -5.74 -7.54
C ALA A 127 -6.39 -6.16 -8.77
N VAL A 128 -5.33 -6.96 -8.61
CA VAL A 128 -4.46 -7.38 -9.70
C VAL A 128 -5.20 -8.14 -10.81
N PRO A 129 -6.08 -9.12 -10.53
CA PRO A 129 -6.83 -9.82 -11.58
C PRO A 129 -7.81 -8.90 -12.35
N ARG A 130 -8.20 -7.76 -11.80
CA ARG A 130 -9.11 -6.79 -12.43
C ARG A 130 -8.39 -5.76 -13.31
N ILE A 131 -7.05 -5.72 -13.29
CA ILE A 131 -6.28 -4.82 -14.17
C ILE A 131 -6.44 -5.27 -15.61
N ARG A 132 -6.82 -4.33 -16.49
CA ARG A 132 -6.95 -4.60 -17.93
C ARG A 132 -5.60 -4.99 -18.52
N ASP A 133 -5.60 -6.00 -19.40
CA ASP A 133 -4.42 -6.49 -20.13
C ASP A 133 -3.22 -6.84 -19.22
N PHE A 134 -3.50 -7.33 -18.02
CA PHE A 134 -2.46 -7.68 -17.07
C PHE A 134 -1.64 -8.88 -17.56
N ARG A 135 -0.32 -8.69 -17.68
CA ARG A 135 0.65 -9.73 -18.10
C ARG A 135 1.73 -10.02 -17.06
N GLY A 136 1.49 -9.66 -15.82
CA GLY A 136 2.47 -9.73 -14.74
C GLY A 136 3.29 -8.45 -14.58
N PHE A 137 3.74 -8.22 -13.36
CA PHE A 137 4.58 -7.08 -13.00
C PHE A 137 6.02 -7.25 -13.50
N PRO A 138 6.69 -6.17 -13.94
CA PRO A 138 8.07 -6.21 -14.39
C PRO A 138 9.02 -6.46 -13.21
N THR A 139 10.03 -7.30 -13.41
CA THR A 139 11.06 -7.57 -12.39
C THR A 139 12.11 -6.47 -12.26
N LYS A 140 12.13 -5.50 -13.19
CA LYS A 140 13.12 -4.41 -13.24
C LYS A 140 12.82 -3.21 -12.33
N SER A 141 11.69 -3.24 -11.62
CA SER A 141 11.23 -2.11 -10.78
C SER A 141 11.69 -2.21 -9.32
N PHE A 142 12.72 -2.99 -9.06
CA PHE A 142 13.43 -3.00 -7.79
C PHE A 142 14.46 -1.86 -7.74
N ASP A 143 14.76 -1.37 -6.54
CA ASP A 143 15.64 -0.20 -6.31
C ASP A 143 17.11 -0.55 -5.99
N GLY A 144 17.48 -1.83 -6.01
CA GLY A 144 18.82 -2.32 -5.62
C GLY A 144 18.92 -2.72 -4.14
N THR A 145 17.93 -2.37 -3.33
CA THR A 145 17.88 -2.67 -1.88
C THR A 145 16.66 -3.54 -1.49
N GLY A 146 16.06 -4.19 -2.50
CA GLY A 146 14.94 -5.10 -2.30
C GLY A 146 13.57 -4.44 -2.12
N ASN A 147 13.44 -3.12 -2.31
CA ASN A 147 12.14 -2.46 -2.36
C ASN A 147 11.60 -2.50 -3.79
N TYR A 148 10.28 -2.60 -3.91
CA TYR A 148 9.61 -2.75 -5.19
C TYR A 148 8.54 -1.69 -5.39
N THR A 149 8.52 -1.04 -6.55
CA THR A 149 7.50 -0.04 -6.89
C THR A 149 6.74 -0.45 -8.15
N VAL A 150 5.42 -0.37 -8.09
CA VAL A 150 4.52 -0.62 -9.22
C VAL A 150 3.57 0.53 -9.43
N GLY A 151 3.41 0.96 -10.69
CA GLY A 151 2.41 1.93 -11.10
C GLY A 151 1.16 1.22 -11.62
N ILE A 152 0.00 1.61 -11.10
CA ILE A 152 -1.32 1.22 -11.63
C ILE A 152 -1.89 2.41 -12.39
N LYS A 153 -2.39 2.17 -13.59
CA LYS A 153 -2.91 3.24 -14.46
C LYS A 153 -4.30 3.71 -14.05
N GLU A 154 -5.11 2.82 -13.48
CA GLU A 154 -6.53 3.05 -13.21
C GLU A 154 -6.87 2.64 -11.77
N GLN A 155 -7.40 3.57 -10.98
CA GLN A 155 -7.87 3.28 -9.61
C GLN A 155 -9.07 2.32 -9.57
N MET A 156 -9.78 2.17 -10.69
CA MET A 156 -10.96 1.29 -10.80
C MET A 156 -10.63 -0.20 -10.71
N ALA A 157 -9.34 -0.58 -10.68
CA ALA A 157 -8.94 -1.94 -10.36
C ALA A 157 -9.34 -2.34 -8.92
N PHE A 158 -9.49 -1.37 -8.03
CA PHE A 158 -9.92 -1.59 -6.65
C PHE A 158 -11.45 -1.62 -6.57
N PRO A 159 -12.06 -2.69 -6.00
CA PRO A 159 -13.51 -2.81 -5.90
C PRO A 159 -14.17 -1.80 -4.95
N GLU A 160 -13.38 -1.20 -4.05
CA GLU A 160 -13.83 -0.20 -3.11
C GLU A 160 -14.18 1.14 -3.77
N VAL A 161 -13.71 1.34 -5.00
CA VAL A 161 -13.97 2.56 -5.77
C VAL A 161 -15.27 2.40 -6.56
N ASP A 162 -16.20 3.28 -6.29
CA ASP A 162 -17.50 3.34 -6.95
C ASP A 162 -17.38 4.08 -8.29
N TYR A 163 -17.67 3.41 -9.39
CA TYR A 163 -17.58 3.96 -10.75
C TYR A 163 -18.40 5.23 -10.95
N ASP A 164 -19.56 5.31 -10.33
CA ASP A 164 -20.49 6.45 -10.49
C ASP A 164 -19.99 7.73 -9.80
N LYS A 165 -19.05 7.60 -8.86
CA LYS A 165 -18.48 8.72 -8.10
C LYS A 165 -17.13 9.18 -8.60
N VAL A 166 -16.56 8.47 -9.56
CA VAL A 166 -15.24 8.81 -10.12
C VAL A 166 -15.35 10.02 -11.05
N GLU A 167 -14.84 11.18 -10.63
CA GLU A 167 -14.78 12.36 -11.48
C GLU A 167 -13.71 12.24 -12.56
N ARG A 168 -12.60 11.55 -12.26
CA ARG A 168 -11.47 11.39 -13.17
C ARG A 168 -10.72 10.10 -12.91
N ILE A 169 -10.33 9.42 -13.99
CA ILE A 169 -9.42 8.28 -13.93
C ILE A 169 -8.01 8.80 -13.63
N HIS A 170 -7.39 8.23 -12.61
CA HIS A 170 -6.01 8.54 -12.22
C HIS A 170 -5.25 7.26 -11.87
N GLY A 171 -3.93 7.33 -12.09
CA GLY A 171 -3.02 6.28 -11.68
C GLY A 171 -2.55 6.46 -10.24
N MET A 172 -1.97 5.40 -9.70
CA MET A 172 -1.31 5.42 -8.39
C MET A 172 -0.02 4.60 -8.42
N ASP A 173 0.95 5.03 -7.64
CA ASP A 173 2.17 4.30 -7.38
C ASP A 173 2.06 3.57 -6.04
N ILE A 174 2.37 2.28 -6.04
CA ILE A 174 2.40 1.42 -4.86
C ILE A 174 3.83 0.97 -4.64
N THR A 175 4.43 1.38 -3.53
CA THR A 175 5.79 0.99 -3.16
C THR A 175 5.76 0.03 -1.99
N PHE A 176 6.28 -1.16 -2.21
CA PHE A 176 6.49 -2.20 -1.19
C PHE A 176 7.90 -2.04 -0.62
N VAL A 177 7.99 -1.61 0.62
CA VAL A 177 9.28 -1.47 1.31
C VAL A 177 9.51 -2.71 2.15
N THR A 178 10.59 -3.40 1.86
CA THR A 178 10.99 -4.63 2.56
C THR A 178 12.22 -4.39 3.44
N THR A 179 12.56 -5.34 4.27
CA THR A 179 13.82 -5.36 5.02
C THR A 179 14.91 -6.16 4.29
N ALA A 180 14.66 -6.57 3.04
CA ALA A 180 15.66 -7.21 2.21
C ALA A 180 16.74 -6.18 1.83
N GLU A 181 17.99 -6.58 1.88
CA GLU A 181 19.13 -5.75 1.48
C GLU A 181 19.49 -5.93 -0.01
N ARG A 182 18.83 -6.90 -0.68
CA ARG A 182 19.10 -7.30 -2.06
C ARG A 182 17.79 -7.54 -2.82
N ASP A 183 17.81 -7.27 -4.11
CA ASP A 183 16.63 -7.39 -4.97
C ASP A 183 16.17 -8.84 -5.16
N ASP A 184 17.09 -9.80 -5.26
CA ASP A 184 16.77 -11.21 -5.40
C ASP A 184 15.96 -11.74 -4.19
N VAL A 185 16.37 -11.34 -2.99
CA VAL A 185 15.72 -11.70 -1.74
C VAL A 185 14.34 -11.02 -1.61
N GLY A 186 14.28 -9.73 -1.98
CA GLY A 186 13.02 -8.97 -2.02
C GLY A 186 12.03 -9.55 -3.03
N GLN A 187 12.52 -9.95 -4.21
CA GLN A 187 11.70 -10.59 -5.25
C GLN A 187 11.16 -11.94 -4.79
N ALA A 188 12.00 -12.77 -4.16
CA ALA A 188 11.58 -14.06 -3.61
C ALA A 188 10.49 -13.87 -2.55
N LEU A 189 10.65 -12.90 -1.63
CA LEU A 189 9.64 -12.57 -0.63
C LEU A 189 8.30 -12.20 -1.29
N LEU A 190 8.29 -11.25 -2.23
CA LEU A 190 7.05 -10.78 -2.86
C LEU A 190 6.40 -11.86 -3.72
N ARG A 191 7.18 -12.72 -4.40
CA ARG A 191 6.71 -13.88 -5.15
C ARG A 191 5.98 -14.87 -4.23
N GLU A 192 6.58 -15.21 -3.09
CA GLU A 192 5.97 -16.13 -2.12
C GLU A 192 4.73 -15.53 -1.44
N LEU A 193 4.62 -14.22 -1.36
CA LEU A 193 3.41 -13.49 -0.94
C LEU A 193 2.34 -13.39 -2.05
N GLY A 194 2.56 -14.06 -3.19
CA GLY A 194 1.58 -14.15 -4.27
C GLY A 194 1.64 -13.03 -5.32
N MET A 195 2.66 -12.17 -5.32
CA MET A 195 2.83 -11.16 -6.37
C MET A 195 3.12 -11.80 -7.73
N PRO A 196 2.31 -11.55 -8.77
CA PRO A 196 2.48 -12.14 -10.09
C PRO A 196 3.54 -11.38 -10.90
N PHE A 197 4.76 -11.86 -10.91
CA PHE A 197 5.83 -11.33 -11.77
C PHE A 197 5.77 -11.93 -13.17
N ARG A 198 6.18 -11.13 -14.17
CA ARG A 198 6.21 -11.55 -15.57
C ARG A 198 7.19 -12.70 -15.79
N GLY A 199 6.71 -13.79 -16.41
CA GLY A 199 7.52 -14.97 -16.69
C GLY A 199 7.68 -15.92 -15.50
N GLN A 200 7.00 -15.69 -14.41
CA GLN A 200 6.99 -16.57 -13.23
C GLN A 200 5.55 -17.02 -12.92
N THR A 201 5.40 -18.25 -12.46
CA THR A 201 4.12 -18.75 -12.00
C THR A 201 3.78 -18.12 -10.65
N PRO A 202 2.64 -17.43 -10.50
CA PRO A 202 2.25 -16.86 -9.21
C PRO A 202 1.98 -17.99 -8.20
N VAL A 203 2.47 -17.82 -6.98
CA VAL A 203 2.17 -18.74 -5.88
C VAL A 203 0.75 -18.44 -5.42
N ARG A 204 -0.13 -19.46 -5.44
CA ARG A 204 -1.50 -19.34 -4.93
C ARG A 204 -1.48 -19.43 -3.41
N ILE A 205 -1.94 -18.37 -2.76
CA ILE A 205 -2.04 -18.31 -1.30
C ILE A 205 -3.15 -19.28 -0.87
N GLY A 206 -2.79 -20.33 -0.11
CA GLY A 206 -3.74 -21.32 0.42
C GLY A 206 -3.62 -22.72 -0.15
N GLU A 207 -2.83 -22.99 -1.19
CA GLU A 207 -2.64 -24.36 -1.75
C GLU A 207 -1.44 -25.13 -1.14
N GLY A 208 -0.78 -24.59 -0.13
CA GLY A 208 0.46 -25.17 0.44
C GLY A 208 0.35 -25.77 1.84
N ALA A 209 -0.85 -26.08 2.33
CA ALA A 209 -1.07 -26.74 3.62
C ALA A 209 -1.75 -28.12 3.38
N ALA A 210 -1.02 -29.04 2.78
CA ALA A 210 -1.33 -30.48 2.78
C ALA A 210 -0.05 -31.25 3.08
#